data_c6cf510b33794bcbf842205b1855a69e
#
_entry.id   c6cf510b33794bcbf842205b1855a69e
#
_cell.length_a   1.000
_cell.length_b   1.000
_cell.length_c   1.000
_cell.angle_alpha   90.00
_cell.angle_beta   90.00
_cell.angle_gamma   90.00
#
_symmetry.space_group_name_H-M   'P 1'
#
loop_
_entity.id
_entity.type
_entity.pdbx_description
1 polymer ?
#
loop_
_entity_poly.entity_id
_entity_poly.type
_entity_poly.pdbx_seq_one_letter_code
_entity_poly.pdbx_strand_id
1 'polypeptide(L)'
;MTGARARSLDAKRARRQSILTTAEQILRSDGFDAFTMNSLATTTGLAKGTLYLYFSSREELVLALYIHLNDDWVDRFLLAEKANLPPDYAALCARFYQSFAADALLVDLAGRAASGLEPYVATGAKVTAKRAYARAARRISGLFYQNFDCDPAQAQRLAWAFLAALSGAQQRAIEMQDNSVLPEDLRKLGQIMSCKDVFLNMVLPLAPRHREDPFGDIKS
;
A
#
# COMPACT_ATOMS: atom_id res chain seq x y z
N MET A 1 24.13 -30.02 -9.07
CA MET A 1 24.12 -29.31 -7.77
C MET A 1 23.09 -28.14 -7.66
N THR A 2 22.33 -27.84 -8.71
CA THR A 2 21.34 -26.72 -8.76
C THR A 2 20.04 -27.00 -8.00
N GLY A 3 19.55 -28.23 -7.98
CA GLY A 3 18.22 -28.54 -7.40
C GLY A 3 18.14 -28.50 -5.85
N ALA A 4 19.21 -28.78 -5.12
CA ALA A 4 19.22 -28.73 -3.65
C ALA A 4 19.22 -27.26 -3.15
N ARG A 5 19.97 -26.38 -3.82
CA ARG A 5 20.03 -24.95 -3.50
C ARG A 5 18.72 -24.23 -3.82
N ALA A 6 18.06 -24.58 -4.93
CA ALA A 6 16.74 -24.04 -5.29
C ALA A 6 15.69 -24.44 -4.26
N ARG A 7 15.61 -25.73 -3.88
CA ARG A 7 14.68 -26.21 -2.82
C ARG A 7 14.90 -25.54 -1.47
N SER A 8 16.15 -25.25 -1.09
CA SER A 8 16.49 -24.53 0.15
C SER A 8 16.01 -23.06 0.10
N LEU A 9 16.14 -22.39 -1.06
CA LEU A 9 15.66 -21.02 -1.24
C LEU A 9 14.12 -20.94 -1.21
N ASP A 10 13.44 -21.92 -1.84
CA ASP A 10 11.99 -21.98 -1.84
C ASP A 10 11.44 -22.29 -0.44
N ALA A 11 12.06 -23.18 0.31
CA ALA A 11 11.72 -23.44 1.71
C ALA A 11 11.92 -22.19 2.59
N LYS A 12 12.98 -21.41 2.36
CA LYS A 12 13.23 -20.16 3.07
C LYS A 12 12.16 -19.11 2.74
N ARG A 13 11.77 -18.98 1.47
CA ARG A 13 10.68 -18.07 1.05
C ARG A 13 9.34 -18.48 1.65
N ALA A 14 8.99 -19.76 1.59
CA ALA A 14 7.76 -20.29 2.19
C ALA A 14 7.70 -20.01 3.69
N ARG A 15 8.80 -20.23 4.41
CA ARG A 15 8.89 -19.94 5.85
C ARG A 15 8.72 -18.44 6.13
N ARG A 16 9.38 -17.59 5.34
CA ARG A 16 9.23 -16.13 5.47
C ARG A 16 7.79 -15.70 5.25
N GLN A 17 7.11 -16.27 4.26
CA GLN A 17 5.69 -15.99 4.00
C GLN A 17 4.81 -16.47 5.15
N SER A 18 5.01 -17.67 5.68
CA SER A 18 4.29 -18.18 6.84
C SER A 18 4.40 -17.25 8.07
N ILE A 19 5.59 -16.68 8.32
CA ILE A 19 5.80 -15.71 9.40
C ILE A 19 4.98 -14.45 9.15
N LEU A 20 4.95 -13.91 7.91
CA LEU A 20 4.17 -12.73 7.56
C LEU A 20 2.67 -12.97 7.71
N THR A 21 2.16 -14.13 7.26
CA THR A 21 0.75 -14.50 7.41
C THR A 21 0.34 -14.58 8.88
N THR A 22 1.19 -15.18 9.74
CA THR A 22 0.90 -15.21 11.18
C THR A 22 0.96 -13.83 11.82
N ALA A 23 1.91 -12.99 11.43
CA ALA A 23 1.99 -11.60 11.88
C ALA A 23 0.74 -10.80 11.51
N GLU A 24 0.25 -10.97 10.27
CA GLU A 24 -1.01 -10.39 9.82
C GLU A 24 -2.20 -10.83 10.67
N GLN A 25 -2.30 -12.12 10.95
CA GLN A 25 -3.38 -12.66 11.79
C GLN A 25 -3.39 -12.02 13.17
N ILE A 26 -2.23 -11.96 13.86
CA ILE A 26 -2.11 -11.33 15.18
C ILE A 26 -2.51 -9.85 15.10
N LEU A 27 -2.05 -9.12 14.11
CA LEU A 27 -2.37 -7.69 13.97
C LEU A 27 -3.86 -7.45 13.70
N ARG A 28 -4.51 -8.34 12.93
CA ARG A 28 -5.95 -8.24 12.65
C ARG A 28 -6.81 -8.61 13.86
N SER A 29 -6.39 -9.59 14.68
CA SER A 29 -7.16 -10.04 15.84
C SER A 29 -6.90 -9.22 17.10
N ASP A 30 -5.62 -8.97 17.42
CA ASP A 30 -5.19 -8.47 18.72
C ASP A 30 -4.67 -7.03 18.68
N GLY A 31 -4.49 -6.48 17.47
CA GLY A 31 -4.00 -5.14 17.25
C GLY A 31 -2.48 -4.99 17.40
N PHE A 32 -2.03 -3.75 17.20
CA PHE A 32 -0.59 -3.45 17.12
C PHE A 32 0.11 -3.48 18.50
N ASP A 33 -0.61 -3.19 19.58
CA ASP A 33 -0.05 -3.16 20.92
C ASP A 33 0.28 -4.59 21.45
N ALA A 34 -0.53 -5.58 21.08
CA ALA A 34 -0.27 -6.99 21.38
C ALA A 34 0.80 -7.63 20.50
N PHE A 35 1.13 -7.00 19.37
CA PHE A 35 2.09 -7.53 18.40
C PHE A 35 3.53 -7.31 18.84
N THR A 36 4.19 -8.38 19.24
CA THR A 36 5.61 -8.42 19.64
C THR A 36 6.32 -9.60 18.97
N MET A 37 7.65 -9.55 18.90
CA MET A 37 8.44 -10.72 18.45
C MET A 37 8.26 -11.94 19.35
N ASN A 38 7.85 -11.77 20.61
CA ASN A 38 7.55 -12.87 21.52
C ASN A 38 6.19 -13.48 21.20
N SER A 39 5.11 -12.69 21.05
CA SER A 39 3.79 -13.21 20.67
C SER A 39 3.87 -13.95 19.32
N LEU A 40 4.59 -13.39 18.35
CA LEU A 40 4.81 -14.03 17.05
C LEU A 40 5.58 -15.36 17.17
N ALA A 41 6.63 -15.42 17.99
CA ALA A 41 7.39 -16.66 18.24
C ALA A 41 6.49 -17.74 18.84
N THR A 42 5.67 -17.39 19.83
CA THR A 42 4.70 -18.30 20.46
C THR A 42 3.69 -18.82 19.44
N THR A 43 3.07 -17.95 18.66
CA THR A 43 2.02 -18.32 17.71
C THR A 43 2.59 -19.13 16.52
N THR A 44 3.80 -18.81 16.04
CA THR A 44 4.45 -19.58 14.96
C THR A 44 5.06 -20.90 15.42
N GLY A 45 5.24 -21.11 16.73
CA GLY A 45 5.99 -22.24 17.27
C GLY A 45 7.50 -22.18 17.00
N LEU A 46 8.02 -21.00 16.62
CA LEU A 46 9.44 -20.80 16.28
C LEU A 46 10.20 -20.21 17.47
N ALA A 47 11.46 -20.61 17.62
CA ALA A 47 12.35 -19.91 18.53
C ALA A 47 12.50 -18.44 18.09
N LYS A 48 12.52 -17.50 19.06
CA LYS A 48 12.69 -16.08 18.78
C LYS A 48 13.93 -15.78 17.93
N GLY A 49 15.05 -16.48 18.18
CA GLY A 49 16.27 -16.38 17.37
C GLY A 49 16.06 -16.76 15.90
N THR A 50 15.15 -17.71 15.63
CA THR A 50 14.80 -18.11 14.26
C THR A 50 14.07 -16.98 13.53
N LEU A 51 13.17 -16.23 14.20
CA LEU A 51 12.50 -15.06 13.61
C LEU A 51 13.52 -14.00 13.19
N TYR A 52 14.53 -13.75 14.02
CA TYR A 52 15.57 -12.76 13.73
C TYR A 52 16.50 -13.16 12.55
N LEU A 53 16.51 -14.45 12.14
CA LEU A 53 17.18 -14.87 10.89
C LEU A 53 16.42 -14.43 9.63
N TYR A 54 15.11 -14.13 9.75
CA TYR A 54 14.27 -13.69 8.63
C TYR A 54 14.00 -12.18 8.64
N PHE A 55 13.92 -11.58 9.81
CA PHE A 55 13.65 -10.16 10.01
C PHE A 55 14.51 -9.66 11.17
N SER A 56 15.45 -8.77 10.89
CA SER A 56 16.44 -8.31 11.88
C SER A 56 15.83 -7.48 13.01
N SER A 57 14.62 -6.95 12.81
CA SER A 57 13.87 -6.21 13.81
C SER A 57 12.35 -6.38 13.62
N ARG A 58 11.57 -5.95 14.62
CA ARG A 58 10.11 -5.86 14.54
C ARG A 58 9.70 -4.89 13.42
N GLU A 59 10.41 -3.78 13.31
CA GLU A 59 10.18 -2.73 12.31
C GLU A 59 10.42 -3.26 10.89
N GLU A 60 11.47 -4.07 10.68
CA GLU A 60 11.71 -4.73 9.39
C GLU A 60 10.57 -5.70 9.03
N LEU A 61 10.06 -6.44 10.00
CA LEU A 61 8.93 -7.35 9.79
C LEU A 61 7.66 -6.56 9.46
N VAL A 62 7.37 -5.47 10.18
CA VAL A 62 6.22 -4.58 9.92
C VAL A 62 6.32 -3.97 8.53
N LEU A 63 7.49 -3.49 8.12
CA LEU A 63 7.72 -2.96 6.77
C LEU A 63 7.52 -4.04 5.70
N ALA A 64 8.00 -5.26 5.95
CA ALA A 64 7.82 -6.37 5.02
C ALA A 64 6.35 -6.80 4.89
N LEU A 65 5.59 -6.75 5.98
CA LEU A 65 4.15 -7.01 5.98
C LEU A 65 3.40 -5.92 5.20
N TYR A 66 3.73 -4.65 5.45
CA TYR A 66 3.17 -3.55 4.67
C TYR A 66 3.40 -3.75 3.16
N ILE A 67 4.62 -4.08 2.75
CA ILE A 67 4.94 -4.34 1.34
C ILE A 67 4.08 -5.48 0.78
N HIS A 68 3.91 -6.56 1.53
CA HIS A 68 3.10 -7.71 1.11
C HIS A 68 1.63 -7.32 0.91
N LEU A 69 1.01 -6.68 1.91
CA LEU A 69 -0.38 -6.24 1.82
C LEU A 69 -0.61 -5.18 0.73
N ASN A 70 0.36 -4.29 0.54
CA ASN A 70 0.30 -3.31 -0.54
C ASN A 70 0.39 -3.94 -1.93
N ASP A 71 1.28 -4.91 -2.14
CA ASP A 71 1.38 -5.66 -3.41
C ASP A 71 0.05 -6.41 -3.69
N ASP A 72 -0.54 -7.07 -2.68
CA ASP A 72 -1.83 -7.78 -2.78
C ASP A 72 -3.00 -6.82 -3.03
N TRP A 73 -3.00 -5.66 -2.39
CA TRP A 73 -4.01 -4.62 -2.66
C TRP A 73 -3.93 -4.12 -4.11
N VAL A 74 -2.74 -3.82 -4.61
CA VAL A 74 -2.56 -3.39 -6.01
C VAL A 74 -3.04 -4.47 -6.98
N ASP A 75 -2.77 -5.76 -6.70
CA ASP A 75 -3.26 -6.88 -7.51
C ASP A 75 -4.78 -6.92 -7.57
N ARG A 76 -5.43 -6.86 -6.42
CA ARG A 76 -6.91 -6.87 -6.32
C ARG A 76 -7.53 -5.67 -7.00
N PHE A 77 -6.97 -4.47 -6.78
CA PHE A 77 -7.45 -3.25 -7.40
C PHE A 77 -7.38 -3.33 -8.93
N LEU A 78 -6.21 -3.68 -9.48
CA LEU A 78 -6.03 -3.77 -10.93
C LEU A 78 -6.90 -4.87 -11.57
N LEU A 79 -7.14 -5.97 -10.85
CA LEU A 79 -8.06 -7.02 -11.32
C LEU A 79 -9.51 -6.52 -11.35
N ALA A 80 -9.94 -5.81 -10.31
CA ALA A 80 -11.30 -5.23 -10.24
C ALA A 80 -11.52 -4.18 -11.35
N GLU A 81 -10.52 -3.34 -11.64
CA GLU A 81 -10.64 -2.31 -12.68
C GLU A 81 -10.74 -2.88 -14.10
N LYS A 82 -10.27 -4.10 -14.37
CA LYS A 82 -10.49 -4.76 -15.67
C LYS A 82 -11.97 -4.95 -16.03
N ALA A 83 -12.83 -5.08 -15.03
CA ALA A 83 -14.27 -5.22 -15.23
C ALA A 83 -14.98 -3.85 -15.44
N ASN A 84 -14.30 -2.73 -15.18
CA ASN A 84 -14.86 -1.37 -15.22
C ASN A 84 -14.28 -0.53 -16.37
N LEU A 85 -13.89 -1.16 -17.48
CA LEU A 85 -13.28 -0.47 -18.63
C LEU A 85 -14.34 -0.04 -19.66
N PRO A 86 -14.18 1.13 -20.31
CA PRO A 86 -13.23 2.19 -20.01
C PRO A 86 -13.59 2.90 -18.70
N PRO A 87 -12.62 3.22 -17.82
CA PRO A 87 -12.90 3.84 -16.54
C PRO A 87 -13.21 5.33 -16.71
N ASP A 88 -14.31 5.79 -16.10
CA ASP A 88 -14.45 7.22 -15.78
C ASP A 88 -13.37 7.61 -14.76
N TYR A 89 -12.63 8.69 -15.03
CA TYR A 89 -11.48 9.10 -14.21
C TYR A 89 -11.88 9.44 -12.77
N ALA A 90 -12.99 10.16 -12.56
CA ALA A 90 -13.43 10.53 -11.23
C ALA A 90 -13.89 9.30 -10.42
N ALA A 91 -14.60 8.39 -11.08
CA ALA A 91 -14.99 7.11 -10.48
C ALA A 91 -13.77 6.23 -10.18
N LEU A 92 -12.75 6.21 -11.07
CA LEU A 92 -11.48 5.53 -10.84
C LEU A 92 -10.77 6.07 -9.59
N CYS A 93 -10.67 7.41 -9.45
CA CYS A 93 -10.08 8.05 -8.26
C CYS A 93 -10.81 7.62 -6.98
N ALA A 94 -12.14 7.64 -7.00
CA ALA A 94 -12.95 7.24 -5.85
C ALA A 94 -12.75 5.77 -5.48
N ARG A 95 -12.77 4.85 -6.47
CA ARG A 95 -12.54 3.41 -6.24
C ARG A 95 -11.13 3.13 -5.77
N PHE A 96 -10.12 3.83 -6.29
CA PHE A 96 -8.74 3.70 -5.84
C PHE A 96 -8.61 3.96 -4.35
N TYR A 97 -9.14 5.12 -3.89
CA TYR A 97 -9.14 5.46 -2.47
C TYR A 97 -9.95 4.45 -1.64
N GLN A 98 -11.18 4.13 -2.08
CA GLN A 98 -12.07 3.24 -1.34
C GLN A 98 -11.48 1.83 -1.18
N SER A 99 -10.86 1.30 -2.24
CA SER A 99 -10.24 -0.03 -2.20
C SER A 99 -9.07 -0.12 -1.21
N PHE A 100 -8.32 0.97 -1.06
CA PHE A 100 -7.26 1.08 -0.06
C PHE A 100 -7.83 1.24 1.35
N ALA A 101 -8.76 2.17 1.52
CA ALA A 101 -9.36 2.49 2.81
C ALA A 101 -10.21 1.34 3.40
N ALA A 102 -10.62 0.38 2.56
CA ALA A 102 -11.36 -0.81 2.99
C ALA A 102 -10.53 -1.78 3.86
N ASP A 103 -9.19 -1.73 3.79
CA ASP A 103 -8.32 -2.56 4.61
C ASP A 103 -7.67 -1.74 5.73
N ALA A 104 -8.29 -1.76 6.92
CA ALA A 104 -7.83 -0.99 8.08
C ALA A 104 -6.38 -1.33 8.49
N LEU A 105 -5.95 -2.59 8.35
CA LEU A 105 -4.58 -2.97 8.67
C LEU A 105 -3.59 -2.38 7.65
N LEU A 106 -3.92 -2.43 6.34
CA LEU A 106 -3.09 -1.81 5.30
C LEU A 106 -2.95 -0.31 5.54
N VAL A 107 -4.05 0.37 5.90
CA VAL A 107 -4.09 1.79 6.24
C VAL A 107 -3.17 2.10 7.42
N ASP A 108 -3.27 1.35 8.54
CA ASP A 108 -2.43 1.54 9.73
C ASP A 108 -0.94 1.31 9.42
N LEU A 109 -0.62 0.24 8.72
CA LEU A 109 0.76 -0.08 8.35
C LEU A 109 1.36 0.95 7.37
N ALA A 110 0.56 1.47 6.43
CA ALA A 110 0.99 2.53 5.53
C ALA A 110 1.35 3.81 6.30
N GLY A 111 0.52 4.19 7.27
CA GLY A 111 0.77 5.30 8.15
C GLY A 111 2.07 5.16 8.93
N ARG A 112 2.31 3.99 9.52
CA ARG A 112 3.56 3.69 10.26
C ARG A 112 4.78 3.68 9.33
N ALA A 113 4.64 3.16 8.11
CA ALA A 113 5.72 3.19 7.12
C ALA A 113 6.07 4.62 6.69
N ALA A 114 5.09 5.51 6.57
CA ALA A 114 5.28 6.92 6.22
C ALA A 114 5.88 7.74 7.38
N SER A 115 5.48 7.47 8.64
CA SER A 115 5.86 8.27 9.81
C SER A 115 7.21 7.89 10.45
N GLY A 116 8.02 7.00 9.82
CA GLY A 116 9.40 6.88 10.26
C GLY A 116 9.91 5.50 10.66
N LEU A 117 9.47 4.40 10.04
CA LEU A 117 10.17 3.11 10.19
C LEU A 117 11.60 3.14 9.62
N GLU A 118 11.90 4.08 8.70
CA GLU A 118 13.19 4.13 8.01
C GLU A 118 14.43 4.17 8.94
N PRO A 119 14.48 4.92 10.06
CA PRO A 119 15.65 4.92 10.93
C PRO A 119 15.94 3.55 11.56
N TYR A 120 14.92 2.72 11.74
CA TYR A 120 14.97 1.47 12.51
C TYR A 120 15.11 0.20 11.67
N VAL A 121 15.25 0.34 10.33
CA VAL A 121 15.38 -0.79 9.42
C VAL A 121 16.71 -0.78 8.68
N ALA A 122 17.23 -1.96 8.39
CA ALA A 122 18.47 -2.13 7.64
C ALA A 122 18.36 -1.55 6.21
N THR A 123 19.47 -1.08 5.65
CA THR A 123 19.52 -0.50 4.28
C THR A 123 18.95 -1.44 3.22
N GLY A 124 19.17 -2.76 3.34
CA GLY A 124 18.59 -3.75 2.42
C GLY A 124 17.05 -3.76 2.44
N ALA A 125 16.44 -3.62 3.62
CA ALA A 125 15.00 -3.54 3.76
C ALA A 125 14.44 -2.24 3.14
N LYS A 126 15.12 -1.11 3.32
CA LYS A 126 14.78 0.18 2.67
C LYS A 126 14.79 0.07 1.15
N VAL A 127 15.84 -0.52 0.58
CA VAL A 127 15.96 -0.74 -0.87
C VAL A 127 14.82 -1.64 -1.36
N THR A 128 14.48 -2.68 -0.61
CA THR A 128 13.38 -3.59 -0.93
C THR A 128 12.04 -2.85 -0.95
N ALA A 129 11.78 -1.99 0.05
CA ALA A 129 10.57 -1.17 0.12
C ALA A 129 10.47 -0.19 -1.06
N LYS A 130 11.56 0.52 -1.37
CA LYS A 130 11.58 1.44 -2.53
C LYS A 130 11.34 0.74 -3.86
N ARG A 131 11.89 -0.47 -4.03
CA ARG A 131 11.62 -1.31 -5.21
C ARG A 131 10.16 -1.78 -5.28
N ALA A 132 9.57 -2.15 -4.15
CA ALA A 132 8.15 -2.53 -4.08
C ALA A 132 7.26 -1.35 -4.47
N TYR A 133 7.52 -0.18 -3.92
CA TYR A 133 6.80 1.05 -4.25
C TYR A 133 6.91 1.42 -5.74
N ALA A 134 8.11 1.32 -6.31
CA ALA A 134 8.33 1.54 -7.75
C ALA A 134 7.62 0.47 -8.62
N ARG A 135 7.50 -0.78 -8.16
CA ARG A 135 6.69 -1.80 -8.85
C ARG A 135 5.21 -1.44 -8.85
N ALA A 136 4.67 -1.05 -7.69
CA ALA A 136 3.28 -0.60 -7.56
C ALA A 136 2.98 0.56 -8.52
N ALA A 137 3.84 1.60 -8.53
CA ALA A 137 3.71 2.74 -9.43
C ALA A 137 3.70 2.31 -10.91
N ARG A 138 4.61 1.42 -11.33
CA ARG A 138 4.64 0.91 -12.73
C ARG A 138 3.38 0.15 -13.09
N ARG A 139 2.83 -0.65 -12.19
CA ARG A 139 1.62 -1.44 -12.44
C ARG A 139 0.39 -0.54 -12.56
N ILE A 140 0.27 0.45 -11.68
CA ILE A 140 -0.79 1.46 -11.72
C ILE A 140 -0.64 2.34 -12.97
N SER A 141 0.58 2.70 -13.38
CA SER A 141 0.80 3.47 -14.61
C SER A 141 0.33 2.72 -15.86
N GLY A 142 0.41 1.38 -15.86
CA GLY A 142 -0.13 0.55 -16.93
C GLY A 142 -1.64 0.73 -17.12
N LEU A 143 -2.40 0.90 -16.03
CA LEU A 143 -3.83 1.18 -16.09
C LEU A 143 -4.11 2.53 -16.78
N PHE A 144 -3.36 3.58 -16.42
CA PHE A 144 -3.52 4.90 -17.05
C PHE A 144 -3.14 4.87 -18.53
N TYR A 145 -1.99 4.29 -18.87
CA TYR A 145 -1.51 4.21 -20.24
C TYR A 145 -2.45 3.45 -21.17
N GLN A 146 -3.09 2.40 -20.67
CA GLN A 146 -4.01 1.57 -21.46
C GLN A 146 -5.36 2.22 -21.72
N ASN A 147 -5.84 3.09 -20.80
CA ASN A 147 -7.23 3.55 -20.81
C ASN A 147 -7.39 5.05 -21.06
N PHE A 148 -6.32 5.85 -20.99
CA PHE A 148 -6.38 7.29 -21.15
C PHE A 148 -5.40 7.75 -22.25
N ASP A 149 -5.70 8.90 -22.85
CA ASP A 149 -4.81 9.54 -23.82
C ASP A 149 -3.66 10.22 -23.07
N CYS A 150 -2.66 9.43 -22.76
CA CYS A 150 -1.44 9.88 -22.10
C CYS A 150 -0.23 9.06 -22.57
N ASP A 151 0.92 9.72 -22.67
CA ASP A 151 2.17 9.05 -22.94
C ASP A 151 2.66 8.23 -21.69
N PRO A 152 3.63 7.31 -21.87
CA PRO A 152 4.13 6.49 -20.76
C PRO A 152 4.68 7.32 -19.59
N ALA A 153 5.28 8.50 -19.85
CA ALA A 153 5.82 9.36 -18.80
C ALA A 153 4.70 10.07 -18.01
N GLN A 154 3.63 10.48 -18.70
CA GLN A 154 2.42 11.03 -18.07
C GLN A 154 1.72 9.97 -17.21
N ALA A 155 1.53 8.76 -17.74
CA ALA A 155 0.94 7.65 -16.99
C ALA A 155 1.75 7.34 -15.72
N GLN A 156 3.07 7.38 -15.82
CA GLN A 156 3.94 7.19 -14.65
C GLN A 156 3.81 8.33 -13.63
N ARG A 157 3.75 9.59 -14.09
CA ARG A 157 3.52 10.75 -13.21
C ARG A 157 2.18 10.64 -12.48
N LEU A 158 1.11 10.24 -13.18
CA LEU A 158 -0.20 10.01 -12.57
C LEU A 158 -0.15 8.93 -11.49
N ALA A 159 0.48 7.78 -11.77
CA ALA A 159 0.63 6.72 -10.78
C ALA A 159 1.39 7.19 -9.53
N TRP A 160 2.46 7.95 -9.71
CA TRP A 160 3.19 8.54 -8.58
C TRP A 160 2.36 9.57 -7.82
N ALA A 161 1.58 10.41 -8.52
CA ALA A 161 0.68 11.37 -7.88
C ALA A 161 -0.39 10.68 -7.04
N PHE A 162 -0.98 9.59 -7.53
CA PHE A 162 -1.95 8.79 -6.77
C PHE A 162 -1.35 8.21 -5.49
N LEU A 163 -0.16 7.60 -5.58
CA LEU A 163 0.51 7.03 -4.42
C LEU A 163 0.96 8.12 -3.42
N ALA A 164 1.43 9.26 -3.92
CA ALA A 164 1.82 10.38 -3.06
C ALA A 164 0.60 11.03 -2.37
N ALA A 165 -0.50 11.21 -3.10
CA ALA A 165 -1.76 11.72 -2.55
C ALA A 165 -2.32 10.77 -1.48
N LEU A 166 -2.24 9.45 -1.71
CA LEU A 166 -2.64 8.46 -0.74
C LEU A 166 -1.79 8.54 0.53
N SER A 167 -0.47 8.64 0.40
CA SER A 167 0.46 8.81 1.53
C SER A 167 0.19 10.10 2.30
N GLY A 168 -0.07 11.22 1.61
CA GLY A 168 -0.42 12.49 2.23
C GLY A 168 -1.75 12.45 2.98
N ALA A 169 -2.77 11.80 2.40
CA ALA A 169 -4.04 11.59 3.07
C ALA A 169 -3.91 10.71 4.33
N GLN A 170 -3.03 9.70 4.30
CA GLN A 170 -2.71 8.85 5.44
C GLN A 170 -2.00 9.63 6.56
N GLN A 171 -0.99 10.41 6.22
CA GLN A 171 -0.28 11.25 7.19
C GLN A 171 -1.24 12.19 7.90
N ARG A 172 -2.17 12.79 7.16
CA ARG A 172 -3.23 13.63 7.72
C ARG A 172 -4.13 12.87 8.70
N ALA A 173 -4.49 11.61 8.38
CA ALA A 173 -5.30 10.79 9.28
C ALA A 173 -4.62 10.58 10.63
N ILE A 174 -3.31 10.31 10.63
CA ILE A 174 -2.53 10.11 11.86
C ILE A 174 -2.49 11.40 12.68
N GLU A 175 -2.20 12.55 12.04
CA GLU A 175 -2.16 13.85 12.72
C GLU A 175 -3.50 14.22 13.38
N MET A 176 -4.62 13.68 12.86
CA MET A 176 -5.95 13.93 13.38
C MET A 176 -6.41 12.93 14.46
N GLN A 177 -5.73 11.80 14.66
CA GLN A 177 -6.14 10.78 15.62
C GLN A 177 -5.99 11.21 17.08
N ASP A 178 -5.04 12.11 17.41
CA ASP A 178 -4.80 12.58 18.78
C ASP A 178 -5.19 14.05 18.96
N ASN A 179 -6.44 14.37 18.68
CA ASN A 179 -6.98 15.72 18.82
C ASN A 179 -7.61 16.01 20.20
N SER A 180 -7.51 15.07 21.15
CA SER A 180 -8.17 15.21 22.46
C SER A 180 -7.62 16.38 23.29
N VAL A 181 -6.34 16.74 23.10
CA VAL A 181 -5.67 17.83 23.79
C VAL A 181 -5.73 19.18 23.03
N LEU A 182 -6.24 19.21 21.80
CA LEU A 182 -6.30 20.44 21.02
C LEU A 182 -7.51 21.31 21.40
N PRO A 183 -7.36 22.66 21.41
CA PRO A 183 -8.47 23.60 21.49
C PRO A 183 -9.54 23.32 20.43
N GLU A 184 -10.81 23.67 20.74
CA GLU A 184 -11.96 23.34 19.89
C GLU A 184 -11.87 23.95 18.49
N ASP A 185 -11.36 25.18 18.38
CA ASP A 185 -11.13 25.87 17.11
C ASP A 185 -10.13 25.12 16.20
N LEU A 186 -9.04 24.59 16.77
CA LEU A 186 -8.08 23.76 16.02
C LEU A 186 -8.65 22.39 15.65
N ARG A 187 -9.47 21.78 16.52
CA ARG A 187 -10.18 20.54 16.19
C ARG A 187 -11.15 20.72 15.02
N LYS A 188 -11.89 21.83 15.00
CA LYS A 188 -12.79 22.18 13.88
C LYS A 188 -12.04 22.38 12.57
N LEU A 189 -10.90 23.05 12.58
CA LEU A 189 -10.03 23.19 11.39
C LEU A 189 -9.57 21.83 10.86
N GLY A 190 -9.23 20.90 11.75
CA GLY A 190 -8.87 19.53 11.38
C GLY A 190 -9.98 18.73 10.71
N GLN A 191 -11.27 19.04 10.97
CA GLN A 191 -12.43 18.35 10.45
C GLN A 191 -12.90 18.86 9.07
N ILE A 192 -12.32 19.93 8.54
CA ILE A 192 -12.77 20.58 7.29
C ILE A 192 -12.66 19.66 6.07
N MET A 193 -11.71 18.72 6.06
CA MET A 193 -11.52 17.80 4.95
C MET A 193 -11.24 16.39 5.45
N SER A 194 -12.01 15.42 5.00
CA SER A 194 -11.70 14.00 5.22
C SER A 194 -10.43 13.58 4.44
N CYS A 195 -9.81 12.45 4.83
CA CYS A 195 -8.68 11.90 4.09
C CYS A 195 -9.05 11.57 2.63
N LYS A 196 -10.30 11.18 2.39
CA LYS A 196 -10.84 10.99 1.04
C LYS A 196 -10.85 12.31 0.25
N ASP A 197 -11.31 13.40 0.87
CA ASP A 197 -11.37 14.71 0.19
C ASP A 197 -9.97 15.23 -0.09
N VAL A 198 -9.01 15.08 0.84
CA VAL A 198 -7.60 15.41 0.61
C VAL A 198 -7.09 14.65 -0.61
N PHE A 199 -7.26 13.33 -0.67
CA PHE A 199 -6.84 12.51 -1.80
C PHE A 199 -7.51 12.98 -3.11
N LEU A 200 -8.83 13.09 -3.14
CA LEU A 200 -9.57 13.45 -4.36
C LEU A 200 -9.21 14.85 -4.87
N ASN A 201 -9.05 15.84 -3.98
CA ASN A 201 -8.63 17.18 -4.38
C ASN A 201 -7.22 17.25 -4.96
N MET A 202 -6.34 16.31 -4.59
CA MET A 202 -5.00 16.21 -5.17
C MET A 202 -4.98 15.55 -6.54
N VAL A 203 -5.84 14.55 -6.79
CA VAL A 203 -5.76 13.74 -8.01
C VAL A 203 -6.76 14.13 -9.10
N LEU A 204 -7.96 14.63 -8.76
CA LEU A 204 -8.97 15.00 -9.75
C LEU A 204 -8.51 16.08 -10.75
N PRO A 205 -7.73 17.11 -10.34
CA PRO A 205 -7.23 18.11 -11.29
C PRO A 205 -6.21 17.56 -12.30
N LEU A 206 -5.71 16.35 -12.09
CA LEU A 206 -4.73 15.69 -12.96
C LEU A 206 -5.37 14.87 -14.08
N ALA A 207 -6.70 14.97 -14.25
CA ALA A 207 -7.46 14.17 -15.21
C ALA A 207 -6.82 14.17 -16.59
N PRO A 208 -6.38 13.02 -17.13
CA PRO A 208 -5.93 12.90 -18.51
C PRO A 208 -7.15 12.94 -19.44
N ARG A 209 -6.94 13.24 -20.72
CA ARG A 209 -8.00 13.10 -21.72
C ARG A 209 -8.38 11.63 -21.86
N HIS A 210 -9.67 11.35 -22.11
CA HIS A 210 -10.07 10.02 -22.54
C HIS A 210 -9.43 9.70 -23.89
N ARG A 211 -8.99 8.47 -24.05
CA ARG A 211 -8.57 7.97 -25.36
C ARG A 211 -9.84 7.85 -26.20
N GLU A 212 -9.94 8.62 -27.29
CA GLU A 212 -11.02 8.45 -28.25
C GLU A 212 -11.00 7.03 -28.77
N ASP A 213 -12.15 6.35 -28.77
CA ASP A 213 -12.29 5.04 -29.40
C ASP A 213 -12.13 5.22 -30.92
N PRO A 214 -11.03 4.76 -31.55
CA PRO A 214 -10.84 4.94 -32.96
C PRO A 214 -11.91 4.20 -33.83
N PHE A 215 -12.80 3.42 -33.18
CA PHE A 215 -13.87 2.66 -33.82
C PHE A 215 -15.28 3.10 -33.39
N GLY A 216 -15.41 4.18 -32.63
CA GLY A 216 -16.68 4.64 -32.00
C GLY A 216 -17.74 5.17 -32.95
N ASP A 217 -17.46 5.38 -34.24
CA ASP A 217 -18.39 5.93 -35.26
C ASP A 217 -18.91 4.90 -36.29
N ILE A 218 -18.86 3.60 -35.96
CA ILE A 218 -19.52 2.59 -36.82
C ILE A 218 -20.79 2.08 -36.11
N LYS A 219 -21.74 3.00 -35.88
CA LYS A 219 -23.16 2.68 -35.67
C LYS A 219 -23.99 3.65 -36.48
N SER A 220 -24.24 3.26 -37.73
CA SER A 220 -25.37 3.71 -38.55
C SER A 220 -26.18 2.50 -38.92
#